data_dda5d13677882a7274b7d4de21c2b632
#
_entry.id   dda5d13677882a7274b7d4de21c2b632
#
_cell.length_a   1.000
_cell.length_b   1.000
_cell.length_c   1.000
_cell.angle_alpha   90.00
_cell.angle_beta   90.00
_cell.angle_gamma   90.00
#
_symmetry.space_group_name_H-M   'P 1'
#
loop_
_entity.id
_entity.type
_entity.pdbx_description
1 polymer ?
#
loop_
_entity_poly.entity_id
_entity_poly.type
_entity_poly.pdbx_seq_one_letter_code
_entity_poly.pdbx_strand_id
1 'polypeptide(L)'
;FGQKLCVLGRNGSGKTTLLGLITGDIAPLSGAVRQGVNINTVVFSQHSELPLQHTAFELFAAIGITKDPARSILSRLLFTKAEMDMVAERLSGGQKQRLRLALLFYAKPDFVILDEPTNNLDPINWQLLVEMIQEFEGTVLCVTHDQSFLEAIEELIILVMSKKTLVRVWGTIDGAIALL
;
A
#
# COMPACT_ATOMS: atom_id res chain seq x y z
N PHE A 1 11.21 4.44 -11.30
CA PHE A 1 10.76 3.08 -11.00
C PHE A 1 11.48 2.58 -9.75
N GLY A 2 10.84 1.76 -8.91
CA GLY A 2 11.43 1.22 -7.70
C GLY A 2 11.52 2.18 -6.50
N GLN A 3 11.03 3.39 -6.61
CA GLN A 3 11.11 4.37 -5.53
C GLN A 3 10.02 4.15 -4.46
N LYS A 4 10.38 4.42 -3.21
CA LYS A 4 9.47 4.48 -2.07
C LYS A 4 9.26 5.95 -1.72
N LEU A 5 8.04 6.44 -1.88
CA LEU A 5 7.68 7.83 -1.63
C LEU A 5 6.63 7.90 -0.53
N CYS A 6 6.72 8.90 0.33
CA CYS A 6 5.68 9.21 1.29
C CYS A 6 5.26 10.67 1.20
N VAL A 7 3.96 10.90 1.20
CA VAL A 7 3.36 12.23 1.29
C VAL A 7 2.90 12.49 2.71
N LEU A 8 3.55 13.44 3.36
CA LEU A 8 3.17 13.98 4.65
C LEU A 8 2.35 15.24 4.48
N GLY A 9 1.42 15.47 5.37
CA GLY A 9 0.62 16.70 5.36
C GLY A 9 -0.48 16.67 6.39
N ARG A 10 -0.86 17.83 6.91
CA ARG A 10 -1.98 17.98 7.86
C ARG A 10 -3.30 17.51 7.24
N ASN A 11 -4.29 17.23 8.08
CA ASN A 11 -5.63 16.95 7.59
C ASN A 11 -6.15 18.17 6.80
N GLY A 12 -6.75 17.90 5.63
CA GLY A 12 -7.22 18.95 4.72
C GLY A 12 -6.11 19.60 3.86
N SER A 13 -4.85 19.17 3.91
CA SER A 13 -3.77 19.73 3.08
C SER A 13 -3.91 19.39 1.58
N GLY A 14 -4.75 18.42 1.22
CA GLY A 14 -4.99 18.01 -0.17
C GLY A 14 -4.40 16.65 -0.56
N LYS A 15 -3.96 15.82 0.39
CA LYS A 15 -3.40 14.48 0.11
C LYS A 15 -4.36 13.60 -0.70
N THR A 16 -5.61 13.51 -0.26
CA THR A 16 -6.65 12.74 -0.98
C THR A 16 -6.91 13.32 -2.39
N THR A 17 -6.87 14.64 -2.54
CA THR A 17 -6.99 15.28 -3.85
C THR A 17 -5.80 14.92 -4.74
N LEU A 18 -4.58 14.91 -4.20
CA LEU A 18 -3.38 14.46 -4.93
C LEU A 18 -3.52 13.02 -5.39
N LEU A 19 -3.97 12.11 -4.51
CA LEU A 19 -4.21 10.72 -4.90
C LEU A 19 -5.25 10.62 -6.01
N GLY A 20 -6.38 11.32 -5.88
CA GLY A 20 -7.42 11.33 -6.92
C GLY A 20 -6.96 11.92 -8.25
N LEU A 21 -6.03 12.89 -8.25
CA LEU A 21 -5.38 13.38 -9.48
C LEU A 21 -4.48 12.31 -10.11
N ILE A 22 -3.71 11.58 -9.29
CA ILE A 22 -2.80 10.53 -9.76
C ILE A 22 -3.59 9.33 -10.31
N THR A 23 -4.67 8.94 -9.65
CA THR A 23 -5.54 7.82 -10.09
C THR A 23 -6.43 8.18 -11.28
N GLY A 24 -6.62 9.47 -11.55
CA GLY A 24 -7.51 9.97 -12.59
C GLY A 24 -8.97 10.14 -12.14
N ASP A 25 -9.28 9.93 -10.87
CA ASP A 25 -10.61 10.14 -10.29
C ASP A 25 -10.99 11.63 -10.24
N ILE A 26 -9.99 12.50 -10.22
CA ILE A 26 -10.15 13.96 -10.22
C ILE A 26 -9.40 14.54 -11.42
N ALA A 27 -10.08 15.38 -12.21
CA ALA A 27 -9.43 16.12 -13.27
C ALA A 27 -8.67 17.34 -12.73
N PRO A 28 -7.45 17.65 -13.23
CA PRO A 28 -6.72 18.83 -12.80
C PRO A 28 -7.43 20.10 -13.28
N LEU A 29 -7.47 21.15 -12.45
CA LEU A 29 -8.01 22.47 -12.80
C LEU A 29 -7.15 23.17 -13.86
N SER A 30 -5.84 22.90 -13.88
CA SER A 30 -4.90 23.41 -14.87
C SER A 30 -3.72 22.44 -14.98
N GLY A 31 -2.98 22.50 -16.08
CA GLY A 31 -1.90 21.56 -16.35
C GLY A 31 -2.41 20.19 -16.81
N ALA A 32 -1.59 19.16 -16.65
CA ALA A 32 -1.93 17.79 -17.03
C ALA A 32 -1.24 16.78 -16.12
N VAL A 33 -1.93 15.69 -15.79
CA VAL A 33 -1.33 14.48 -15.22
C VAL A 33 -0.99 13.55 -16.38
N ARG A 34 0.26 13.09 -16.44
CA ARG A 34 0.71 12.14 -17.45
C ARG A 34 1.04 10.83 -16.78
N GLN A 35 0.29 9.81 -17.09
CA GLN A 35 0.60 8.44 -16.68
C GLN A 35 1.49 7.78 -17.75
N GLY A 36 2.41 6.93 -17.31
CA GLY A 36 3.18 6.09 -18.22
C GLY A 36 2.27 5.12 -18.98
N VAL A 37 2.69 4.74 -20.17
CA VAL A 37 1.97 3.76 -20.99
C VAL A 37 2.10 2.37 -20.33
N ASN A 38 0.96 1.66 -20.21
CA ASN A 38 0.89 0.30 -19.64
C ASN A 38 1.35 0.17 -18.17
N ILE A 39 1.25 1.23 -17.38
CA ILE A 39 1.53 1.16 -15.94
C ILE A 39 0.32 0.53 -15.22
N ASN A 40 0.55 -0.63 -14.61
CA ASN A 40 -0.43 -1.27 -13.72
C ASN A 40 -0.38 -0.60 -12.35
N THR A 41 -1.37 0.27 -12.06
CA THR A 41 -1.49 0.98 -10.78
C THR A 41 -2.55 0.32 -9.92
N VAL A 42 -2.20 0.03 -8.67
CA VAL A 42 -3.14 -0.50 -7.68
C VAL A 42 -3.19 0.42 -6.47
N VAL A 43 -4.42 0.72 -6.03
CA VAL A 43 -4.68 1.54 -4.85
C VAL A 43 -5.13 0.66 -3.71
N PHE A 44 -4.44 0.76 -2.59
CA PHE A 44 -4.84 0.16 -1.33
C PHE A 44 -5.39 1.23 -0.40
N SER A 45 -6.64 1.12 -0.06
CA SER A 45 -7.31 1.96 0.92
C SER A 45 -8.02 1.09 1.96
N GLN A 46 -8.47 1.71 3.05
CA GLN A 46 -9.24 1.01 4.09
C GLN A 46 -10.53 0.36 3.56
N HIS A 47 -11.07 0.84 2.44
CA HIS A 47 -12.27 0.34 1.79
C HIS A 47 -12.01 -0.69 0.68
N SER A 48 -10.74 -1.09 0.48
CA SER A 48 -10.42 -2.13 -0.50
C SER A 48 -11.13 -3.44 -0.10
N GLU A 49 -12.06 -3.90 -0.92
CA GLU A 49 -12.84 -5.10 -0.64
C GLU A 49 -12.06 -6.36 -1.00
N LEU A 50 -12.19 -7.38 -0.16
CA LEU A 50 -11.70 -8.73 -0.44
C LEU A 50 -12.89 -9.57 -0.91
N PRO A 51 -12.77 -10.35 -2.02
CA PRO A 51 -13.83 -11.28 -2.42
C PRO A 51 -14.03 -12.37 -1.36
N LEU A 52 -15.01 -12.17 -0.47
CA LEU A 52 -15.18 -12.94 0.76
C LEU A 52 -15.60 -14.40 0.54
N GLN A 53 -16.20 -14.72 -0.62
CA GLN A 53 -16.69 -16.05 -0.95
C GLN A 53 -15.62 -17.01 -1.47
N HIS A 54 -14.40 -16.51 -1.68
CA HIS A 54 -13.28 -17.29 -2.19
C HIS A 54 -12.30 -17.69 -1.09
N THR A 55 -11.63 -18.82 -1.29
CA THR A 55 -10.50 -19.24 -0.45
C THR A 55 -9.26 -18.45 -0.80
N ALA A 56 -8.26 -18.44 0.11
CA ALA A 56 -6.98 -17.79 -0.17
C ALA A 56 -6.33 -18.36 -1.44
N PHE A 57 -6.41 -19.66 -1.69
CA PHE A 57 -5.87 -20.28 -2.91
C PHE A 57 -6.56 -19.81 -4.18
N GLU A 58 -7.89 -19.66 -4.17
CA GLU A 58 -8.64 -19.14 -5.33
C GLU A 58 -8.27 -17.69 -5.63
N LEU A 59 -8.09 -16.87 -4.60
CA LEU A 59 -7.67 -15.48 -4.74
C LEU A 59 -6.25 -15.37 -5.32
N PHE A 60 -5.31 -16.22 -4.88
CA PHE A 60 -3.97 -16.28 -5.47
C PHE A 60 -3.99 -16.80 -6.91
N ALA A 61 -4.85 -17.77 -7.22
CA ALA A 61 -5.03 -18.27 -8.58
C ALA A 61 -5.56 -17.17 -9.52
N ALA A 62 -6.43 -16.29 -9.05
CA ALA A 62 -6.95 -15.16 -9.82
C ALA A 62 -5.86 -14.16 -10.26
N ILE A 63 -4.77 -14.06 -9.50
CA ILE A 63 -3.58 -13.26 -9.86
C ILE A 63 -2.47 -14.09 -10.53
N GLY A 64 -2.77 -15.30 -10.98
CA GLY A 64 -1.86 -16.16 -11.74
C GLY A 64 -0.87 -16.96 -10.89
N ILE A 65 -1.04 -17.03 -9.59
CA ILE A 65 -0.17 -17.80 -8.68
C ILE A 65 -0.77 -19.17 -8.39
N THR A 66 -0.06 -20.23 -8.78
CA THR A 66 -0.49 -21.60 -8.55
C THR A 66 -0.44 -22.00 -7.08
N LYS A 67 -1.10 -23.13 -6.74
CA LYS A 67 -1.35 -23.55 -5.35
C LYS A 67 -0.08 -23.74 -4.51
N ASP A 68 1.00 -24.27 -5.08
CA ASP A 68 2.21 -24.54 -4.30
C ASP A 68 2.99 -23.26 -3.93
N PRO A 69 3.27 -22.31 -4.85
CA PRO A 69 3.77 -21.00 -4.48
C PRO A 69 2.84 -20.25 -3.51
N ALA A 70 1.52 -20.27 -3.74
CA ALA A 70 0.56 -19.64 -2.85
C ALA A 70 0.64 -20.19 -1.43
N ARG A 71 0.82 -21.52 -1.28
CA ARG A 71 1.01 -22.15 0.04
C ARG A 71 2.25 -21.64 0.76
N SER A 72 3.36 -21.49 0.05
CA SER A 72 4.61 -20.96 0.62
C SER A 72 4.43 -19.51 1.09
N ILE A 73 3.80 -18.68 0.27
CA ILE A 73 3.47 -17.29 0.60
C ILE A 73 2.56 -17.23 1.84
N LEU A 74 1.45 -17.96 1.82
CA LEU A 74 0.49 -17.98 2.92
C LEU A 74 1.11 -18.48 4.23
N SER A 75 2.04 -19.45 4.16
CA SER A 75 2.79 -19.91 5.34
C SER A 75 3.69 -18.83 5.92
N ARG A 76 4.40 -18.05 5.08
CA ARG A 76 5.16 -16.87 5.54
C ARG A 76 4.25 -15.84 6.20
N LEU A 77 3.01 -15.72 5.75
CA LEU A 77 1.99 -14.84 6.29
C LEU A 77 1.24 -15.43 7.50
N LEU A 78 1.78 -16.50 8.09
CA LEU A 78 1.27 -17.15 9.29
C LEU A 78 -0.15 -17.73 9.14
N PHE A 79 -0.53 -18.14 7.94
CA PHE A 79 -1.77 -18.90 7.75
C PHE A 79 -1.55 -20.38 8.02
N THR A 80 -2.43 -20.98 8.81
CA THR A 80 -2.51 -22.44 8.99
C THR A 80 -3.10 -23.12 7.75
N LYS A 81 -2.89 -24.42 7.60
CA LYS A 81 -3.47 -25.20 6.49
C LYS A 81 -4.99 -25.07 6.43
N ALA A 82 -5.66 -25.11 7.59
CA ALA A 82 -7.12 -24.97 7.67
C ALA A 82 -7.60 -23.59 7.19
N GLU A 83 -6.88 -22.52 7.54
CA GLU A 83 -7.22 -21.15 7.12
C GLU A 83 -6.98 -20.91 5.63
N MET A 84 -6.00 -21.60 5.03
CA MET A 84 -5.73 -21.49 3.59
C MET A 84 -6.88 -22.07 2.73
N ASP A 85 -7.54 -23.11 3.22
CA ASP A 85 -8.68 -23.77 2.56
C ASP A 85 -10.03 -23.16 2.95
N MET A 86 -10.04 -22.19 3.89
CA MET A 86 -11.25 -21.52 4.37
C MET A 86 -11.61 -20.35 3.45
N VAL A 87 -12.92 -20.12 3.24
CA VAL A 87 -13.37 -18.91 2.55
C VAL A 87 -13.01 -17.65 3.35
N ALA A 88 -12.61 -16.59 2.66
CA ALA A 88 -12.11 -15.38 3.28
C ALA A 88 -13.12 -14.72 4.25
N GLU A 89 -14.42 -14.96 4.06
CA GLU A 89 -15.46 -14.49 4.97
C GLU A 89 -15.23 -14.93 6.42
N ARG A 90 -14.76 -16.16 6.62
CA ARG A 90 -14.54 -16.77 7.95
C ARG A 90 -13.20 -16.40 8.60
N LEU A 91 -12.31 -15.75 7.88
CA LEU A 91 -11.05 -15.26 8.40
C LEU A 91 -11.27 -14.10 9.38
N SER A 92 -10.39 -13.97 10.37
CA SER A 92 -10.36 -12.80 11.27
C SER A 92 -10.05 -11.51 10.50
N GLY A 93 -10.31 -10.35 11.10
CA GLY A 93 -9.98 -9.05 10.50
C GLY A 93 -8.50 -8.93 10.15
N GLY A 94 -7.61 -9.32 11.06
CA GLY A 94 -6.16 -9.30 10.82
C GLY A 94 -5.72 -10.27 9.71
N GLN A 95 -6.31 -11.47 9.64
CA GLN A 95 -6.04 -12.42 8.55
C GLN A 95 -6.52 -11.88 7.19
N LYS A 96 -7.71 -11.29 7.13
CA LYS A 96 -8.21 -10.62 5.92
C LYS A 96 -7.26 -9.52 5.47
N GLN A 97 -6.74 -8.73 6.41
CA GLN A 97 -5.81 -7.66 6.10
C GLN A 97 -4.49 -8.20 5.53
N ARG A 98 -3.90 -9.25 6.15
CA ARG A 98 -2.71 -9.92 5.62
C ARG A 98 -2.94 -10.48 4.21
N LEU A 99 -4.09 -11.09 3.98
CA LEU A 99 -4.44 -11.65 2.67
C LEU A 99 -4.57 -10.55 1.62
N ARG A 100 -5.20 -9.40 1.95
CA ARG A 100 -5.29 -8.23 1.05
C ARG A 100 -3.91 -7.69 0.68
N LEU A 101 -3.04 -7.49 1.67
CA LEU A 101 -1.67 -7.01 1.44
C LEU A 101 -0.89 -7.98 0.54
N ALA A 102 -0.99 -9.28 0.82
CA ALA A 102 -0.34 -10.28 0.00
C ALA A 102 -0.82 -10.24 -1.45
N LEU A 103 -2.12 -10.25 -1.68
CA LEU A 103 -2.67 -10.20 -3.04
C LEU A 103 -2.23 -8.93 -3.78
N LEU A 104 -2.19 -7.78 -3.08
CA LEU A 104 -1.72 -6.52 -3.64
C LEU A 104 -0.27 -6.63 -4.16
N PHE A 105 0.66 -7.04 -3.31
CA PHE A 105 2.07 -7.04 -3.65
C PHE A 105 2.46 -8.21 -4.59
N TYR A 106 1.87 -9.39 -4.38
CA TYR A 106 2.14 -10.55 -5.23
C TYR A 106 1.48 -10.50 -6.61
N ALA A 107 0.50 -9.62 -6.83
CA ALA A 107 -0.01 -9.30 -8.17
C ALA A 107 1.03 -8.54 -9.03
N LYS A 108 2.15 -8.14 -8.44
CA LYS A 108 3.28 -7.44 -9.08
C LYS A 108 2.85 -6.23 -9.91
N PRO A 109 2.11 -5.27 -9.33
CA PRO A 109 1.82 -4.02 -10.02
C PRO A 109 3.12 -3.22 -10.23
N ASP A 110 3.10 -2.27 -11.16
CA ASP A 110 4.23 -1.34 -11.36
C ASP A 110 4.24 -0.22 -10.34
N PHE A 111 3.03 0.18 -9.89
CA PHE A 111 2.83 1.28 -8.98
C PHE A 111 1.76 0.95 -7.93
N VAL A 112 2.11 1.07 -6.67
CA VAL A 112 1.23 0.88 -5.52
C VAL A 112 1.00 2.20 -4.82
N ILE A 113 -0.26 2.54 -4.61
CA ILE A 113 -0.68 3.69 -3.79
C ILE A 113 -1.27 3.16 -2.49
N LEU A 114 -0.73 3.60 -1.36
CA LEU A 114 -1.16 3.23 -0.02
C LEU A 114 -1.71 4.46 0.70
N ASP A 115 -3.01 4.49 0.95
CA ASP A 115 -3.66 5.58 1.68
C ASP A 115 -3.92 5.17 3.13
N GLU A 116 -3.15 5.77 4.05
CA GLU A 116 -3.15 5.50 5.50
C GLU A 116 -3.10 3.99 5.84
N PRO A 117 -2.11 3.24 5.29
CA PRO A 117 -2.10 1.78 5.35
C PRO A 117 -1.85 1.23 6.75
N THR A 118 -1.29 2.03 7.67
CA THR A 118 -0.98 1.62 9.04
C THR A 118 -2.18 1.73 9.99
N ASN A 119 -3.25 2.39 9.57
CA ASN A 119 -4.43 2.54 10.41
C ASN A 119 -5.07 1.20 10.75
N ASN A 120 -5.30 0.96 12.05
CA ASN A 120 -5.90 -0.27 12.59
C ASN A 120 -5.12 -1.56 12.28
N LEU A 121 -3.82 -1.47 11.99
CA LEU A 121 -2.97 -2.66 11.90
C LEU A 121 -2.54 -3.13 13.30
N ASP A 122 -2.62 -4.44 13.51
CA ASP A 122 -1.92 -5.08 14.62
C ASP A 122 -0.39 -5.10 14.35
N PRO A 123 0.47 -5.31 15.36
CA PRO A 123 1.92 -5.29 15.18
C PRO A 123 2.43 -6.28 14.12
N ILE A 124 1.78 -7.42 13.96
CA ILE A 124 2.19 -8.44 12.97
C ILE A 124 1.91 -7.93 11.56
N ASN A 125 0.72 -7.40 11.33
CA ASN A 125 0.35 -6.84 10.02
C ASN A 125 1.17 -5.60 9.67
N TRP A 126 1.53 -4.78 10.66
CA TRP A 126 2.39 -3.62 10.48
C TRP A 126 3.80 -4.05 9.99
N GLN A 127 4.41 -5.03 10.68
CA GLN A 127 5.72 -5.55 10.29
C GLN A 127 5.71 -6.17 8.89
N LEU A 128 4.70 -6.98 8.57
CA LEU A 128 4.53 -7.57 7.24
C LEU A 128 4.38 -6.51 6.15
N LEU A 129 3.66 -5.42 6.42
CA LEU A 129 3.52 -4.32 5.46
C LEU A 129 4.89 -3.67 5.18
N VAL A 130 5.69 -3.40 6.20
CA VAL A 130 7.05 -2.85 6.05
C VAL A 130 7.92 -3.78 5.20
N GLU A 131 7.96 -5.09 5.54
CA GLU A 131 8.72 -6.10 4.80
C GLU A 131 8.29 -6.16 3.32
N MET A 132 6.98 -6.19 3.06
CA MET A 132 6.45 -6.22 1.69
C MET A 132 6.82 -4.98 0.89
N ILE A 133 6.80 -3.79 1.50
CA ILE A 133 7.22 -2.55 0.83
C ILE A 133 8.71 -2.57 0.51
N GLN A 134 9.55 -3.05 1.42
CA GLN A 134 10.99 -3.14 1.22
C GLN A 134 11.37 -4.14 0.12
N GLU A 135 10.74 -5.32 0.11
CA GLU A 135 10.96 -6.36 -0.91
C GLU A 135 10.34 -6.01 -2.29
N PHE A 136 9.43 -5.05 -2.34
CA PHE A 136 8.71 -4.73 -3.58
C PHE A 136 9.59 -3.95 -4.55
N GLU A 137 9.77 -4.48 -5.77
CA GLU A 137 10.61 -3.87 -6.81
C GLU A 137 9.96 -2.66 -7.51
N GLY A 138 8.63 -2.56 -7.49
CA GLY A 138 7.88 -1.46 -8.08
C GLY A 138 7.93 -0.18 -7.25
N THR A 139 7.26 0.85 -7.73
CA THR A 139 7.16 2.15 -7.04
C THR A 139 6.02 2.12 -6.01
N VAL A 140 6.27 2.64 -4.82
CA VAL A 140 5.26 2.82 -3.77
C VAL A 140 5.07 4.30 -3.47
N LEU A 141 3.83 4.76 -3.46
CA LEU A 141 3.44 6.05 -2.93
C LEU A 141 2.57 5.82 -1.69
N CYS A 142 3.07 6.21 -0.54
CA CYS A 142 2.35 6.10 0.72
C CYS A 142 1.87 7.48 1.19
N VAL A 143 0.66 7.54 1.71
CA VAL A 143 0.15 8.67 2.49
C VAL A 143 -0.05 8.18 3.90
N THR A 144 0.69 8.71 4.85
CA THR A 144 0.55 8.35 6.27
C THR A 144 1.07 9.46 7.17
N HIS A 145 0.69 9.40 8.43
CA HIS A 145 1.23 10.25 9.50
C HIS A 145 1.95 9.41 10.59
N ASP A 146 2.10 8.12 10.36
CA ASP A 146 2.79 7.20 11.27
C ASP A 146 4.31 7.34 11.13
N GLN A 147 4.93 8.04 12.10
CA GLN A 147 6.35 8.31 12.12
C GLN A 147 7.18 7.03 12.20
N SER A 148 6.76 6.06 13.03
CA SER A 148 7.47 4.79 13.20
C SER A 148 7.50 3.99 11.89
N PHE A 149 6.43 4.08 11.12
CA PHE A 149 6.36 3.45 9.80
C PHE A 149 7.33 4.11 8.80
N LEU A 150 7.43 5.43 8.82
CA LEU A 150 8.37 6.16 7.96
C LEU A 150 9.83 5.81 8.29
N GLU A 151 10.15 5.68 9.58
CA GLU A 151 11.49 5.33 10.07
C GLU A 151 11.89 3.89 9.71
N ALA A 152 10.91 3.00 9.57
CA ALA A 152 11.13 1.60 9.25
C ALA A 152 11.39 1.33 7.76
N ILE A 153 11.09 2.29 6.86
CA ILE A 153 11.26 2.11 5.42
C ILE A 153 12.59 2.73 4.98
N GLU A 154 13.47 1.91 4.44
CA GLU A 154 14.76 2.36 3.90
C GLU A 154 14.57 3.16 2.60
N GLU A 155 15.48 4.08 2.33
CA GLU A 155 15.53 4.89 1.10
C GLU A 155 14.23 5.66 0.77
N LEU A 156 13.47 6.04 1.82
CA LEU A 156 12.19 6.72 1.66
C LEU A 156 12.38 8.16 1.19
N ILE A 157 11.69 8.53 0.12
CA ILE A 157 11.60 9.90 -0.36
C ILE A 157 10.41 10.58 0.30
N ILE A 158 10.66 11.64 1.05
CA ILE A 158 9.61 12.38 1.75
C ILE A 158 9.17 13.58 0.94
N LEU A 159 7.86 13.68 0.73
CA LEU A 159 7.18 14.79 0.11
C LEU A 159 6.26 15.43 1.14
N VAL A 160 6.40 16.73 1.38
CA VAL A 160 5.53 17.47 2.31
C VAL A 160 4.51 18.26 1.54
N MET A 161 3.24 18.04 1.86
CA MET A 161 2.13 18.81 1.32
C MET A 161 1.72 19.90 2.32
N SER A 162 2.07 21.14 2.02
CA SER A 162 1.73 22.31 2.79
C SER A 162 1.12 23.38 1.90
N LYS A 163 0.03 24.03 2.34
CA LYS A 163 -0.68 25.09 1.60
C LYS A 163 -0.98 24.72 0.12
N LYS A 164 -1.39 23.47 -0.12
CA LYS A 164 -1.67 22.91 -1.46
C LYS A 164 -0.45 22.84 -2.39
N THR A 165 0.76 22.93 -1.84
CA THR A 165 2.02 22.76 -2.59
C THR A 165 2.72 21.51 -2.10
N LEU A 166 3.25 20.71 -3.03
CA LEU A 166 4.04 19.52 -2.71
C LEU A 166 5.51 19.84 -2.86
N VAL A 167 6.27 19.62 -1.79
CA VAL A 167 7.71 19.91 -1.74
C VAL A 167 8.48 18.65 -1.34
N ARG A 168 9.50 18.29 -2.09
CA ARG A 168 10.43 17.22 -1.69
C ARG A 168 11.33 17.73 -0.57
N VAL A 169 11.40 16.97 0.51
CA VAL A 169 12.28 17.27 1.64
C VAL A 169 13.53 16.42 1.56
N TRP A 170 14.68 17.08 1.72
CA TRP A 170 15.98 16.45 1.80
C TRP A 170 16.42 16.48 3.27
N GLY A 171 16.63 15.32 3.88
CA GLY A 171 17.09 15.22 5.26
C GLY A 171 16.28 14.22 6.09
N THR A 172 16.15 14.50 7.37
CA THR A 172 15.48 13.60 8.32
C THR A 172 13.95 13.74 8.31
N ILE A 173 13.27 12.71 8.79
CA ILE A 173 11.83 12.71 8.99
C ILE A 173 11.40 13.84 9.92
N ASP A 174 12.15 14.10 11.00
CA ASP A 174 11.90 15.21 11.92
C ASP A 174 11.92 16.57 11.22
N GLY A 175 12.89 16.77 10.30
CA GLY A 175 12.96 17.97 9.47
C GLY A 175 11.75 18.14 8.55
N ALA A 176 11.22 17.05 8.03
CA ALA A 176 10.00 17.06 7.23
C ALA A 176 8.74 17.36 8.06
N ILE A 177 8.64 16.79 9.25
CA ILE A 177 7.54 17.04 10.19
C ILE A 177 7.52 18.50 10.66
N ALA A 178 8.69 19.11 10.86
CA ALA A 178 8.80 20.52 11.23
C ALA A 178 8.25 21.51 10.17
N LEU A 179 8.04 21.05 8.93
CA LEU A 179 7.44 21.84 7.85
C LEU A 179 5.91 21.74 7.77
N LEU A 180 5.28 20.90 8.60
CA LEU A 180 3.82 20.73 8.69
C LEU A 180 3.18 21.77 9.61
#